data_dae2702cba1e982cc4050babb0ccff83
#
_entry.id   dae2702cba1e982cc4050babb0ccff83
#
_cell.length_a   1.000
_cell.length_b   1.000
_cell.length_c   1.000
_cell.angle_alpha   90.00
_cell.angle_beta   90.00
_cell.angle_gamma   90.00
#
_symmetry.space_group_name_H-M   'P 1'
#
loop_
_entity.id
_entity.type
_entity.pdbx_description
1 polymer ?
#
loop_
_entity_poly.entity_id
_entity_poly.type
_entity_poly.pdbx_seq_one_letter_code
_entity_poly.pdbx_strand_id
1 'polypeptide(L)'
;MTAFLSIKQSSEFMDKEKKMADIRPFLCIRPSEGKADKIAALPYDVYNREEAKEAVKDNPLSFLNIDRAETQFDDSVDTYAPQVYQKAHDLLWDMVKQGDFVQEKKPCYYVYELTMDGRTQTGISACASIDDYENQVIKKHENTRADKELDRINHVNICNAQTGPIFLAYRSKEAINQVVSEAKNKPALYDFTAEDGIRHRVFMIDAANHIEIIQQAFSQIGEIYIADGHHRAASAVKVGQMRRKENPDYTGEEEFNYFLSVLFPHDQLMIMDYNRVVKDLNGLTETEILAKMQQIFETKEVGTNPYRSTQKGTFSMYLSGKWYSCAMKPEDRSSDPVEGLDVSILQNILLAPVFGIDDPKTDQRIDFVGGIRGLEELERRVKSDCKIAFAMYPTSIEELFAVADAKRLMPPKSTWFEPKLRSGLFIHALS
;
A
#
# COMPACT_ATOMS: atom_id res chain seq x y z
N MET A 1 38.78 -12.11 51.30
CA MET A 1 37.44 -12.51 50.87
C MET A 1 36.71 -11.29 50.30
N THR A 2 37.22 -10.72 49.21
CA THR A 2 36.66 -9.52 48.57
C THR A 2 37.30 -9.36 47.18
N ALA A 3 36.92 -10.18 46.21
CA ALA A 3 37.32 -10.02 44.80
C ALA A 3 36.57 -11.01 43.88
N PHE A 4 35.21 -11.04 43.93
CA PHE A 4 34.41 -11.89 43.04
C PHE A 4 33.02 -11.29 42.71
N LEU A 5 32.90 -9.96 42.62
CA LEU A 5 31.63 -9.31 42.34
C LEU A 5 31.76 -8.16 41.34
N SER A 6 32.59 -8.26 40.30
CA SER A 6 32.76 -7.22 39.30
C SER A 6 32.90 -7.66 37.85
N ILE A 7 32.40 -8.85 37.47
CA ILE A 7 32.48 -9.35 36.09
C ILE A 7 31.10 -9.88 35.60
N LYS A 8 30.00 -9.25 35.97
CA LYS A 8 28.67 -9.65 35.46
C LYS A 8 27.80 -8.49 35.00
N GLN A 9 28.37 -7.32 34.83
CA GLN A 9 27.60 -6.11 34.34
C GLN A 9 28.13 -5.47 33.07
N SER A 10 29.05 -6.12 32.34
CA SER A 10 29.63 -5.55 31.10
C SER A 10 29.27 -6.31 29.81
N SER A 11 28.21 -7.15 29.80
CA SER A 11 27.80 -7.88 28.60
C SER A 11 26.42 -7.55 28.04
N GLU A 12 25.78 -6.46 28.50
CA GLU A 12 24.47 -6.03 27.98
C GLU A 12 24.46 -4.73 27.14
N PHE A 13 25.62 -4.14 26.91
CA PHE A 13 25.81 -3.06 25.95
C PHE A 13 26.66 -3.53 24.76
N MET A 14 26.32 -4.62 24.13
CA MET A 14 26.64 -4.79 22.73
C MET A 14 25.66 -3.90 21.97
N ASP A 15 26.17 -2.80 21.45
CA ASP A 15 25.53 -1.99 20.40
C ASP A 15 24.99 -2.98 19.36
N LYS A 16 23.66 -3.14 19.31
CA LYS A 16 23.06 -3.88 18.19
C LYS A 16 23.38 -3.04 16.97
N GLU A 17 24.34 -3.46 16.16
CA GLU A 17 24.62 -2.84 14.87
C GLU A 17 23.28 -2.54 14.20
N LYS A 18 23.04 -1.27 13.91
CA LYS A 18 21.79 -0.83 13.28
C LYS A 18 21.73 -1.52 11.93
N LYS A 19 20.79 -2.46 11.77
CA LYS A 19 20.59 -3.14 10.50
C LYS A 19 20.15 -2.11 9.46
N MET A 20 20.73 -2.22 8.29
CA MET A 20 20.53 -1.30 7.18
C MET A 20 19.82 -2.04 6.04
N ALA A 21 19.15 -1.30 5.16
CA ALA A 21 18.35 -1.87 4.10
C ALA A 21 19.18 -2.58 3.03
N ASP A 22 18.78 -3.80 2.68
CA ASP A 22 19.30 -4.57 1.55
C ASP A 22 18.27 -4.52 0.40
N ILE A 23 18.55 -3.64 -0.57
CA ILE A 23 17.71 -3.40 -1.74
C ILE A 23 18.52 -3.73 -2.98
N ARG A 24 18.05 -4.75 -3.74
CA ARG A 24 18.80 -5.31 -4.86
C ARG A 24 18.17 -5.10 -6.23
N PRO A 25 18.97 -4.99 -7.29
CA PRO A 25 18.49 -5.15 -8.65
C PRO A 25 18.08 -6.60 -8.88
N PHE A 26 17.21 -6.86 -9.85
CA PHE A 26 16.67 -8.21 -10.07
C PHE A 26 16.55 -8.57 -11.55
N LEU A 27 16.44 -9.87 -11.83
CA LEU A 27 16.17 -10.43 -13.15
C LEU A 27 14.69 -10.31 -13.49
N CYS A 28 14.27 -9.11 -13.86
CA CYS A 28 12.87 -8.80 -14.09
C CYS A 28 12.28 -9.58 -15.26
N ILE A 29 11.11 -10.17 -15.06
CA ILE A 29 10.20 -10.57 -16.12
C ILE A 29 9.25 -9.39 -16.35
N ARG A 30 9.16 -8.87 -17.59
CA ARG A 30 8.43 -7.68 -17.93
C ARG A 30 7.72 -7.77 -19.28
N PRO A 31 6.70 -6.95 -19.57
CA PRO A 31 6.04 -6.94 -20.88
C PRO A 31 7.03 -6.78 -22.04
N SER A 32 6.80 -7.50 -23.13
CA SER A 32 7.52 -7.26 -24.37
C SER A 32 7.10 -5.92 -24.99
N GLU A 33 7.89 -5.42 -25.93
CA GLU A 33 7.65 -4.13 -26.59
C GLU A 33 6.23 -4.03 -27.15
N GLY A 34 5.54 -2.91 -26.90
CA GLY A 34 4.20 -2.63 -27.37
C GLY A 34 3.06 -3.37 -26.66
N LYS A 35 3.34 -4.04 -25.51
CA LYS A 35 2.31 -4.80 -24.77
C LYS A 35 2.05 -4.27 -23.35
N ALA A 36 2.87 -3.35 -22.85
CA ALA A 36 2.79 -2.89 -21.47
C ALA A 36 1.44 -2.26 -21.10
N ASP A 37 0.86 -1.47 -22.00
CA ASP A 37 -0.45 -0.83 -21.86
C ASP A 37 -1.62 -1.82 -21.75
N LYS A 38 -1.52 -2.96 -22.45
CA LYS A 38 -2.52 -4.04 -22.45
C LYS A 38 -2.37 -4.98 -21.27
N ILE A 39 -1.15 -5.17 -20.80
CA ILE A 39 -0.83 -6.10 -19.70
C ILE A 39 -1.05 -5.45 -18.34
N ALA A 40 -0.59 -4.21 -18.17
CA ALA A 40 -0.64 -3.51 -16.87
C ALA A 40 -2.06 -3.43 -16.30
N ALA A 41 -2.26 -3.95 -15.10
CA ALA A 41 -3.56 -3.98 -14.44
C ALA A 41 -3.49 -3.32 -13.05
N LEU A 42 -4.63 -2.81 -12.57
CA LEU A 42 -4.77 -2.39 -11.18
C LEU A 42 -4.57 -3.60 -10.23
N PRO A 43 -4.16 -3.37 -8.98
CA PRO A 43 -3.97 -4.45 -8.01
C PRO A 43 -5.24 -5.29 -7.82
N TYR A 44 -5.06 -6.58 -7.52
CA TYR A 44 -6.12 -7.58 -7.38
C TYR A 44 -7.26 -7.19 -6.44
N ASP A 45 -6.98 -6.39 -5.42
CA ASP A 45 -7.89 -5.99 -4.33
C ASP A 45 -8.75 -4.77 -4.65
N VAL A 46 -8.55 -4.16 -5.82
CA VAL A 46 -9.38 -3.05 -6.32
C VAL A 46 -10.74 -3.53 -6.80
N TYR A 47 -10.84 -4.78 -7.27
CA TYR A 47 -12.03 -5.34 -7.90
C TYR A 47 -12.70 -6.40 -7.04
N ASN A 48 -14.04 -6.45 -7.03
CA ASN A 48 -14.76 -7.66 -6.70
C ASN A 48 -14.73 -8.64 -7.88
N ARG A 49 -15.34 -9.84 -7.73
CA ARG A 49 -15.27 -10.89 -8.76
C ARG A 49 -15.98 -10.51 -10.07
N GLU A 50 -17.14 -9.88 -9.98
CA GLU A 50 -17.93 -9.45 -11.14
C GLU A 50 -17.22 -8.32 -11.90
N GLU A 51 -16.72 -7.33 -11.16
CA GLU A 51 -15.93 -6.22 -11.71
C GLU A 51 -14.65 -6.75 -12.39
N ALA A 52 -13.97 -7.72 -11.80
CA ALA A 52 -12.79 -8.33 -12.38
C ALA A 52 -13.11 -9.07 -13.70
N LYS A 53 -14.22 -9.83 -13.76
CA LYS A 53 -14.67 -10.49 -14.99
C LYS A 53 -14.96 -9.50 -16.12
N GLU A 54 -15.64 -8.40 -15.80
CA GLU A 54 -15.94 -7.38 -16.81
C GLU A 54 -14.65 -6.67 -17.27
N ALA A 55 -13.73 -6.38 -16.36
CA ALA A 55 -12.45 -5.71 -16.68
C ALA A 55 -11.53 -6.55 -17.60
N VAL A 56 -11.64 -7.88 -17.60
CA VAL A 56 -10.80 -8.75 -18.45
C VAL A 56 -11.49 -9.21 -19.72
N LYS A 57 -12.79 -8.98 -19.88
CA LYS A 57 -13.65 -9.55 -20.92
C LYS A 57 -13.11 -9.36 -22.34
N ASP A 58 -12.62 -8.17 -22.66
CA ASP A 58 -12.14 -7.80 -23.98
C ASP A 58 -10.59 -7.66 -24.03
N ASN A 59 -9.90 -8.01 -22.93
CA ASN A 59 -8.44 -7.92 -22.83
C ASN A 59 -7.82 -9.22 -22.31
N PRO A 60 -7.56 -10.22 -23.17
CA PRO A 60 -6.96 -11.48 -22.76
C PRO A 60 -5.50 -11.34 -22.26
N LEU A 61 -4.83 -10.24 -22.58
CA LEU A 61 -3.47 -9.95 -22.10
C LEU A 61 -3.46 -9.30 -20.71
N SER A 62 -4.59 -8.80 -20.20
CA SER A 62 -4.65 -8.14 -18.91
C SER A 62 -4.05 -9.01 -17.80
N PHE A 63 -3.12 -8.44 -17.04
CA PHE A 63 -2.50 -9.13 -15.91
C PHE A 63 -3.50 -9.51 -14.81
N LEU A 64 -4.68 -8.86 -14.81
CA LEU A 64 -5.76 -9.21 -13.90
C LEU A 64 -6.26 -10.65 -14.10
N ASN A 65 -6.11 -11.24 -15.30
CA ASN A 65 -6.36 -12.66 -15.56
C ASN A 65 -5.46 -13.59 -14.73
N ILE A 66 -4.29 -13.12 -14.31
CA ILE A 66 -3.33 -13.85 -13.47
C ILE A 66 -3.60 -13.56 -12.00
N ASP A 67 -3.70 -12.27 -11.64
CA ASP A 67 -3.93 -11.85 -10.24
C ASP A 67 -5.31 -12.26 -9.70
N ARG A 68 -6.31 -12.40 -10.59
CA ARG A 68 -7.71 -12.80 -10.34
C ARG A 68 -8.11 -13.95 -11.26
N ALA A 69 -7.34 -15.06 -11.22
CA ALA A 69 -7.51 -16.18 -12.14
C ALA A 69 -8.87 -16.90 -12.01
N GLU A 70 -9.63 -16.67 -10.93
CA GLU A 70 -11.02 -17.13 -10.80
C GLU A 70 -11.97 -16.53 -11.87
N THR A 71 -11.56 -15.43 -12.53
CA THR A 71 -12.30 -14.87 -13.68
C THR A 71 -12.40 -15.85 -14.86
N GLN A 72 -11.51 -16.84 -14.92
CA GLN A 72 -11.47 -17.87 -15.96
C GLN A 72 -12.37 -19.07 -15.66
N PHE A 73 -13.11 -19.05 -14.54
CA PHE A 73 -13.94 -20.16 -14.08
C PHE A 73 -15.41 -19.73 -13.93
N ASP A 74 -16.28 -20.73 -13.93
CA ASP A 74 -17.69 -20.55 -13.55
C ASP A 74 -17.81 -20.04 -12.10
N ASP A 75 -18.90 -19.33 -11.81
CA ASP A 75 -19.14 -18.72 -10.51
C ASP A 75 -19.30 -19.71 -9.34
N SER A 76 -19.58 -20.98 -9.66
CA SER A 76 -19.62 -22.07 -8.66
C SER A 76 -18.23 -22.46 -8.14
N VAL A 77 -17.15 -22.09 -8.83
CA VAL A 77 -15.79 -22.36 -8.39
C VAL A 77 -15.40 -21.36 -7.32
N ASP A 78 -14.94 -21.87 -6.15
CA ASP A 78 -14.43 -21.03 -5.08
C ASP A 78 -13.21 -20.24 -5.56
N THR A 79 -13.20 -18.92 -5.28
CA THR A 79 -12.09 -18.02 -5.60
C THR A 79 -10.74 -18.50 -5.07
N TYR A 80 -10.74 -19.23 -3.97
CA TYR A 80 -9.54 -19.74 -3.29
C TYR A 80 -9.27 -21.23 -3.54
N ALA A 81 -9.93 -21.82 -4.53
CA ALA A 81 -9.69 -23.21 -4.89
C ALA A 81 -8.27 -23.41 -5.48
N PRO A 82 -7.59 -24.54 -5.18
CA PRO A 82 -6.23 -24.81 -5.68
C PRO A 82 -6.07 -24.68 -7.19
N GLN A 83 -7.10 -25.06 -7.95
CA GLN A 83 -7.11 -24.94 -9.40
C GLN A 83 -7.06 -23.50 -9.92
N VAL A 84 -7.51 -22.53 -9.13
CA VAL A 84 -7.42 -21.10 -9.47
C VAL A 84 -5.97 -20.63 -9.43
N TYR A 85 -5.22 -21.01 -8.40
CA TYR A 85 -3.79 -20.68 -8.31
C TYR A 85 -2.97 -21.39 -9.39
N GLN A 86 -3.31 -22.64 -9.69
CA GLN A 86 -2.65 -23.36 -10.80
C GLN A 86 -2.92 -22.66 -12.13
N LYS A 87 -4.14 -22.17 -12.35
CA LYS A 87 -4.48 -21.40 -13.55
C LYS A 87 -3.69 -20.10 -13.65
N ALA A 88 -3.49 -19.40 -12.53
CA ALA A 88 -2.65 -18.20 -12.46
C ALA A 88 -1.21 -18.53 -12.89
N HIS A 89 -0.63 -19.60 -12.34
CA HIS A 89 0.69 -20.11 -12.73
C HIS A 89 0.76 -20.37 -14.24
N ASP A 90 -0.17 -21.16 -14.76
CA ASP A 90 -0.14 -21.58 -16.17
C ASP A 90 -0.24 -20.38 -17.09
N LEU A 91 -1.15 -19.44 -16.81
CA LEU A 91 -1.28 -18.20 -17.59
C LEU A 91 0.00 -17.37 -17.58
N LEU A 92 0.62 -17.18 -16.42
CA LEU A 92 1.85 -16.41 -16.31
C LEU A 92 2.98 -17.01 -17.17
N TRP A 93 3.23 -18.31 -17.00
CA TRP A 93 4.34 -18.95 -17.68
C TRP A 93 4.07 -19.24 -19.16
N ASP A 94 2.81 -19.39 -19.55
CA ASP A 94 2.41 -19.45 -20.96
C ASP A 94 2.66 -18.09 -21.65
N MET A 95 2.35 -16.97 -21.01
CA MET A 95 2.64 -15.63 -21.55
C MET A 95 4.17 -15.40 -21.69
N VAL A 96 4.97 -15.89 -20.75
CA VAL A 96 6.45 -15.86 -20.88
C VAL A 96 6.90 -16.70 -22.07
N LYS A 97 6.38 -17.93 -22.21
CA LYS A 97 6.74 -18.85 -23.31
C LYS A 97 6.30 -18.34 -24.69
N GLN A 98 5.18 -17.64 -24.76
CA GLN A 98 4.63 -17.05 -25.99
C GLN A 98 5.33 -15.74 -26.38
N GLY A 99 6.18 -15.18 -25.50
CA GLY A 99 6.89 -13.94 -25.73
C GLY A 99 6.04 -12.69 -25.48
N ASP A 100 4.97 -12.79 -24.68
CA ASP A 100 4.23 -11.64 -24.18
C ASP A 100 5.03 -10.94 -23.07
N PHE A 101 5.80 -11.71 -22.31
CA PHE A 101 6.81 -11.25 -21.40
C PHE A 101 8.22 -11.60 -21.90
N VAL A 102 9.18 -10.77 -21.52
CA VAL A 102 10.61 -11.03 -21.69
C VAL A 102 11.29 -11.03 -20.34
N GLN A 103 12.24 -11.95 -20.15
CA GLN A 103 13.06 -12.00 -18.94
C GLN A 103 14.40 -11.33 -19.21
N GLU A 104 14.81 -10.44 -18.33
CA GLU A 104 16.13 -9.79 -18.41
C GLU A 104 17.25 -10.79 -18.16
N LYS A 105 18.39 -10.55 -18.84
CA LYS A 105 19.59 -11.41 -18.73
C LYS A 105 20.55 -10.96 -17.63
N LYS A 106 20.35 -9.76 -17.10
CA LYS A 106 21.17 -9.15 -16.05
C LYS A 106 20.25 -8.48 -15.03
N PRO A 107 20.60 -8.50 -13.76
CA PRO A 107 19.85 -7.76 -12.74
C PRO A 107 19.90 -6.26 -13.03
N CYS A 108 18.73 -5.61 -13.00
CA CYS A 108 18.57 -4.18 -13.22
C CYS A 108 17.65 -3.59 -12.15
N TYR A 109 17.77 -2.27 -11.91
CA TYR A 109 16.73 -1.47 -11.32
C TYR A 109 15.89 -0.81 -12.41
N TYR A 110 14.70 -0.34 -12.05
CA TYR A 110 13.86 0.43 -12.95
C TYR A 110 13.37 1.68 -12.26
N VAL A 111 13.37 2.80 -12.97
CA VAL A 111 12.59 3.96 -12.56
C VAL A 111 11.15 3.71 -12.99
N TYR A 112 10.23 3.82 -12.06
CA TYR A 112 8.80 3.79 -12.34
C TYR A 112 8.16 5.11 -11.95
N GLU A 113 7.67 5.80 -12.96
CA GLU A 113 7.06 7.13 -12.83
C GLU A 113 5.57 7.06 -13.14
N LEU A 114 4.77 7.66 -12.26
CA LEU A 114 3.33 7.76 -12.39
C LEU A 114 2.92 9.23 -12.35
N THR A 115 2.10 9.65 -13.33
CA THR A 115 1.54 11.01 -13.37
C THR A 115 0.02 10.95 -13.31
N MET A 116 -0.57 11.60 -12.30
CA MET A 116 -1.99 11.75 -12.08
C MET A 116 -2.32 13.22 -11.86
N ASP A 117 -3.28 13.78 -12.61
CA ASP A 117 -3.73 15.17 -12.50
C ASP A 117 -2.58 16.19 -12.55
N GLY A 118 -1.59 15.94 -13.41
CA GLY A 118 -0.41 16.81 -13.57
C GLY A 118 0.66 16.66 -12.48
N ARG A 119 0.42 15.88 -11.43
CA ARG A 119 1.38 15.56 -10.39
C ARG A 119 2.10 14.25 -10.71
N THR A 120 3.42 14.28 -10.62
CA THR A 120 4.29 13.12 -10.91
C THR A 120 4.96 12.64 -9.64
N GLN A 121 4.97 11.32 -9.44
CA GLN A 121 5.79 10.63 -8.44
C GLN A 121 6.67 9.58 -9.11
N THR A 122 7.89 9.44 -8.63
CA THR A 122 8.92 8.60 -9.25
C THR A 122 9.55 7.70 -8.20
N GLY A 123 9.50 6.39 -8.42
CA GLY A 123 10.08 5.38 -7.54
C GLY A 123 11.08 4.48 -8.27
N ILE A 124 11.77 3.65 -7.51
CA ILE A 124 12.69 2.62 -8.01
C ILE A 124 12.04 1.25 -7.80
N SER A 125 11.84 0.49 -8.88
CA SER A 125 11.49 -0.93 -8.79
C SER A 125 12.74 -1.75 -8.50
N ALA A 126 12.66 -2.56 -7.45
CA ALA A 126 13.77 -3.33 -6.88
C ALA A 126 13.23 -4.51 -6.06
N CYS A 127 14.12 -5.39 -5.63
CA CYS A 127 13.82 -6.42 -4.65
C CYS A 127 14.37 -6.05 -3.27
N ALA A 128 13.54 -6.12 -2.24
CA ALA A 128 13.86 -5.82 -0.85
C ALA A 128 13.97 -7.11 -0.04
N SER A 129 14.91 -7.18 0.90
CA SER A 129 15.15 -8.36 1.72
C SER A 129 13.98 -8.70 2.64
N ILE A 130 13.60 -9.98 2.73
CA ILE A 130 12.62 -10.46 3.71
C ILE A 130 13.14 -10.29 5.15
N ASP A 131 14.44 -10.34 5.35
CA ASP A 131 15.06 -10.14 6.67
C ASP A 131 14.91 -8.70 7.15
N ASP A 132 14.87 -7.72 6.23
CA ASP A 132 14.61 -6.32 6.59
C ASP A 132 13.19 -6.11 7.14
N TYR A 133 12.21 -6.87 6.64
CA TYR A 133 10.86 -6.87 7.20
C TYR A 133 10.85 -7.50 8.62
N GLU A 134 11.52 -8.63 8.82
CA GLU A 134 11.57 -9.30 10.12
C GLU A 134 12.34 -8.48 11.17
N ASN A 135 13.43 -7.83 10.75
CA ASN A 135 14.27 -7.01 11.60
C ASN A 135 13.74 -5.57 11.79
N GLN A 136 12.57 -5.24 11.21
CA GLN A 136 11.94 -3.93 11.31
C GLN A 136 12.76 -2.78 10.68
N VAL A 137 13.63 -3.07 9.74
CA VAL A 137 14.19 -2.09 8.81
C VAL A 137 13.07 -1.63 7.88
N ILE A 138 12.26 -2.59 7.37
CA ILE A 138 11.01 -2.30 6.67
C ILE A 138 9.87 -2.36 7.67
N LYS A 139 9.33 -1.19 8.00
CA LYS A 139 8.34 -0.98 9.05
C LYS A 139 6.93 -1.01 8.49
N LYS A 140 6.02 -1.60 9.24
CA LYS A 140 4.59 -1.65 8.94
C LYS A 140 3.80 -0.70 9.87
N HIS A 141 2.67 -0.24 9.39
CA HIS A 141 1.74 0.58 10.16
C HIS A 141 0.31 0.02 10.18
N GLU A 142 0.09 -1.16 9.55
CA GLU A 142 -1.21 -1.83 9.51
C GLU A 142 -1.04 -3.34 9.70
N ASN A 143 -2.04 -3.99 10.34
CA ASN A 143 -2.11 -5.44 10.46
C ASN A 143 -2.73 -6.06 9.22
N THR A 144 -2.25 -7.25 8.86
CA THR A 144 -2.83 -8.08 7.82
C THR A 144 -4.01 -8.92 8.33
N ARG A 145 -4.89 -9.30 7.42
CA ARG A 145 -5.96 -10.28 7.66
C ARG A 145 -5.48 -11.66 7.23
N ALA A 146 -5.68 -12.66 8.08
CA ALA A 146 -5.17 -14.01 7.86
C ALA A 146 -5.70 -14.67 6.57
N ASP A 147 -6.98 -14.44 6.22
CA ASP A 147 -7.61 -14.95 5.00
C ASP A 147 -6.95 -14.37 3.73
N LYS A 148 -6.68 -13.07 3.72
CA LYS A 148 -6.03 -12.39 2.59
C LYS A 148 -4.53 -12.71 2.50
N GLU A 149 -3.88 -12.88 3.64
CA GLU A 149 -2.48 -13.30 3.69
C GLU A 149 -2.33 -14.72 3.12
N LEU A 150 -3.18 -15.67 3.53
CA LEU A 150 -3.16 -17.03 3.03
C LEU A 150 -3.42 -17.11 1.52
N ASP A 151 -4.37 -16.33 1.01
CA ASP A 151 -4.62 -16.21 -0.42
C ASP A 151 -3.35 -15.82 -1.18
N ARG A 152 -2.66 -14.77 -0.74
CA ARG A 152 -1.45 -14.31 -1.43
C ARG A 152 -0.26 -15.23 -1.23
N ILE A 153 -0.14 -15.93 -0.10
CA ILE A 153 0.86 -16.99 0.09
C ILE A 153 0.68 -18.08 -0.97
N ASN A 154 -0.53 -18.59 -1.15
CA ASN A 154 -0.82 -19.62 -2.14
C ASN A 154 -0.53 -19.13 -3.56
N HIS A 155 -0.96 -17.91 -3.90
CA HIS A 155 -0.73 -17.32 -5.20
C HIS A 155 0.76 -17.20 -5.52
N VAL A 156 1.55 -16.56 -4.64
CA VAL A 156 3.00 -16.36 -4.83
C VAL A 156 3.74 -17.68 -4.89
N ASN A 157 3.40 -18.62 -3.98
CA ASN A 157 4.09 -19.92 -3.90
C ASN A 157 3.81 -20.79 -5.13
N ILE A 158 2.56 -20.84 -5.61
CA ILE A 158 2.19 -21.68 -6.76
C ILE A 158 2.65 -21.03 -8.07
N CYS A 159 2.48 -19.71 -8.24
CA CYS A 159 3.02 -18.99 -9.40
C CYS A 159 4.55 -19.04 -9.47
N ASN A 160 5.23 -19.34 -8.37
CA ASN A 160 6.68 -19.26 -8.22
C ASN A 160 7.23 -17.87 -8.61
N ALA A 161 6.44 -16.84 -8.39
CA ALA A 161 6.76 -15.46 -8.74
C ALA A 161 5.94 -14.47 -7.90
N GLN A 162 6.49 -13.29 -7.72
CA GLN A 162 5.80 -12.14 -7.16
C GLN A 162 5.33 -11.26 -8.32
N THR A 163 4.04 -11.02 -8.39
CA THR A 163 3.33 -10.47 -9.56
C THR A 163 2.91 -9.02 -9.39
N GLY A 164 2.81 -8.54 -8.15
CA GLY A 164 2.41 -7.18 -7.82
C GLY A 164 3.41 -6.53 -6.86
N PRO A 165 4.01 -5.39 -7.21
CA PRO A 165 5.01 -4.75 -6.38
C PRO A 165 4.42 -4.23 -5.06
N ILE A 166 5.22 -4.29 -4.00
CA ILE A 166 4.92 -3.69 -2.71
C ILE A 166 5.33 -2.22 -2.78
N PHE A 167 4.46 -1.34 -2.32
CA PHE A 167 4.70 0.10 -2.31
C PHE A 167 5.45 0.48 -1.03
N LEU A 168 6.72 0.83 -1.17
CA LEU A 168 7.58 1.24 -0.06
C LEU A 168 7.89 2.74 -0.14
N ALA A 169 8.13 3.35 1.02
CA ALA A 169 8.55 4.74 1.17
C ALA A 169 9.87 4.81 1.94
N TYR A 170 10.74 5.73 1.58
CA TYR A 170 11.99 6.01 2.29
C TYR A 170 12.24 7.53 2.38
N ARG A 171 13.02 7.97 3.38
CA ARG A 171 13.45 9.36 3.46
C ARG A 171 14.39 9.68 2.31
N SER A 172 14.05 10.66 1.50
CA SER A 172 14.73 11.03 0.25
C SER A 172 16.26 11.09 0.41
N LYS A 173 16.99 10.60 -0.62
CA LYS A 173 18.45 10.58 -0.70
C LYS A 173 18.91 11.16 -2.04
N GLU A 174 19.72 12.20 -1.98
CA GLU A 174 20.20 12.93 -3.16
C GLU A 174 20.92 12.04 -4.15
N ALA A 175 21.78 11.12 -3.70
CA ALA A 175 22.50 10.19 -4.57
C ALA A 175 21.54 9.31 -5.40
N ILE A 176 20.42 8.87 -4.82
CA ILE A 176 19.39 8.11 -5.54
C ILE A 176 18.65 9.01 -6.52
N ASN A 177 18.26 10.22 -6.09
CA ASN A 177 17.54 11.18 -6.93
C ASN A 177 18.34 11.56 -8.18
N GLN A 178 19.65 11.70 -8.05
CA GLN A 178 20.55 12.00 -9.17
C GLN A 178 20.56 10.86 -10.19
N VAL A 179 20.75 9.61 -9.75
CA VAL A 179 20.71 8.44 -10.67
C VAL A 179 19.36 8.33 -11.36
N VAL A 180 18.25 8.53 -10.63
CA VAL A 180 16.90 8.55 -11.20
C VAL A 180 16.75 9.64 -12.27
N SER A 181 17.24 10.85 -11.99
CA SER A 181 17.21 11.95 -12.95
C SER A 181 18.01 11.63 -14.22
N GLU A 182 19.19 11.04 -14.07
CA GLU A 182 20.03 10.64 -15.20
C GLU A 182 19.37 9.51 -16.04
N ALA A 183 18.75 8.54 -15.40
CA ALA A 183 18.03 7.47 -16.08
C ALA A 183 16.85 8.01 -16.91
N LYS A 184 16.14 9.01 -16.43
CA LYS A 184 15.00 9.66 -17.11
C LYS A 184 15.41 10.48 -18.35
N ASN A 185 16.69 10.78 -18.55
CA ASN A 185 17.20 11.42 -19.77
C ASN A 185 17.33 10.43 -20.94
N LYS A 186 17.21 9.12 -20.69
CA LYS A 186 17.17 8.08 -21.73
C LYS A 186 15.74 7.90 -22.26
N PRO A 187 15.56 7.27 -23.44
CA PRO A 187 14.24 6.84 -23.89
C PRO A 187 13.57 5.93 -22.86
N ALA A 188 12.28 6.16 -22.62
CA ALA A 188 11.50 5.31 -21.75
C ALA A 188 11.38 3.90 -22.36
N LEU A 189 11.48 2.88 -21.51
CA LEU A 189 11.18 1.49 -21.86
C LEU A 189 9.68 1.32 -22.15
N TYR A 190 8.85 1.97 -21.32
CA TYR A 190 7.40 2.08 -21.49
C TYR A 190 6.97 3.52 -21.24
N ASP A 191 5.99 3.99 -22.03
CA ASP A 191 5.32 5.28 -21.87
C ASP A 191 3.89 5.14 -22.41
N PHE A 192 2.92 5.04 -21.51
CA PHE A 192 1.51 4.90 -21.86
C PHE A 192 0.62 5.55 -20.82
N THR A 193 -0.61 5.90 -21.24
CA THR A 193 -1.67 6.37 -20.34
C THR A 193 -2.73 5.29 -20.23
N ALA A 194 -3.03 4.85 -19.01
CA ALA A 194 -4.06 3.86 -18.73
C ALA A 194 -5.48 4.48 -18.82
N GLU A 195 -6.51 3.63 -18.83
CA GLU A 195 -7.91 4.06 -18.97
C GLU A 195 -8.38 5.04 -17.87
N ASP A 196 -7.80 4.94 -16.68
CA ASP A 196 -8.04 5.85 -15.56
C ASP A 196 -7.33 7.22 -15.69
N GLY A 197 -6.69 7.49 -16.84
CA GLY A 197 -5.98 8.74 -17.11
C GLY A 197 -4.59 8.85 -16.49
N ILE A 198 -4.13 7.84 -15.77
CA ILE A 198 -2.80 7.83 -15.16
C ILE A 198 -1.76 7.46 -16.20
N ARG A 199 -0.74 8.32 -16.37
CA ARG A 199 0.41 8.04 -17.25
C ARG A 199 1.45 7.25 -16.49
N HIS A 200 1.95 6.18 -17.11
CA HIS A 200 2.99 5.30 -16.60
C HIS A 200 4.22 5.39 -17.49
N ARG A 201 5.39 5.69 -16.90
CA ARG A 201 6.67 5.62 -17.61
C ARG A 201 7.63 4.74 -16.84
N VAL A 202 8.40 3.94 -17.58
CA VAL A 202 9.42 3.05 -17.03
C VAL A 202 10.74 3.30 -17.73
N PHE A 203 11.82 3.41 -16.95
CA PHE A 203 13.19 3.56 -17.48
C PHE A 203 14.09 2.51 -16.83
N MET A 204 15.02 1.93 -17.58
CA MET A 204 15.95 0.92 -17.06
C MET A 204 17.21 1.56 -16.50
N ILE A 205 17.69 1.05 -15.37
CA ILE A 205 18.98 1.36 -14.77
C ILE A 205 19.82 0.09 -14.79
N ASP A 206 20.69 -0.03 -15.80
CA ASP A 206 21.52 -1.19 -16.10
C ASP A 206 23.04 -0.91 -16.03
N ALA A 207 23.44 0.37 -15.88
CA ALA A 207 24.83 0.75 -15.76
C ALA A 207 25.38 0.37 -14.37
N ALA A 208 26.52 -0.36 -14.35
CA ALA A 208 27.11 -0.90 -13.12
C ALA A 208 27.38 0.16 -12.05
N ASN A 209 27.88 1.33 -12.44
CA ASN A 209 28.11 2.45 -11.53
C ASN A 209 26.83 2.98 -10.89
N HIS A 210 25.72 3.05 -11.64
CA HIS A 210 24.41 3.49 -11.11
C HIS A 210 23.84 2.45 -10.16
N ILE A 211 23.96 1.16 -10.48
CA ILE A 211 23.55 0.05 -9.61
C ILE A 211 24.31 0.14 -8.28
N GLU A 212 25.63 0.31 -8.33
CA GLU A 212 26.46 0.42 -7.13
C GLU A 212 26.08 1.65 -6.28
N ILE A 213 25.86 2.82 -6.88
CA ILE A 213 25.43 4.03 -6.15
C ILE A 213 24.10 3.79 -5.42
N ILE A 214 23.12 3.16 -6.08
CA ILE A 214 21.81 2.86 -5.48
C ILE A 214 21.96 1.89 -4.31
N GLN A 215 22.72 0.79 -4.48
CA GLN A 215 22.97 -0.18 -3.43
C GLN A 215 23.66 0.46 -2.21
N GLN A 216 24.72 1.24 -2.44
CA GLN A 216 25.43 1.96 -1.39
C GLN A 216 24.54 2.99 -0.68
N ALA A 217 23.67 3.69 -1.41
CA ALA A 217 22.77 4.66 -0.81
C ALA A 217 21.70 3.97 0.07
N PHE A 218 21.12 2.85 -0.36
CA PHE A 218 20.17 2.09 0.45
C PHE A 218 20.82 1.41 1.65
N SER A 219 22.07 0.92 1.52
CA SER A 219 22.81 0.36 2.64
C SER A 219 23.16 1.36 3.75
N GLN A 220 22.78 2.63 3.61
CA GLN A 220 22.86 3.66 4.63
C GLN A 220 21.49 4.07 5.18
N ILE A 221 20.43 3.41 4.75
CA ILE A 221 19.06 3.66 5.19
C ILE A 221 18.67 2.58 6.20
N GLY A 222 18.39 2.96 7.43
CA GLY A 222 17.97 2.04 8.49
C GLY A 222 16.46 1.92 8.64
N GLU A 223 15.68 2.67 7.86
CA GLU A 223 14.23 2.73 8.00
C GLU A 223 13.55 2.93 6.64
N ILE A 224 12.77 1.93 6.25
CA ILE A 224 11.89 1.94 5.08
C ILE A 224 10.48 1.65 5.59
N TYR A 225 9.45 2.15 4.93
CA TYR A 225 8.07 2.06 5.39
C TYR A 225 7.19 1.45 4.31
N ILE A 226 6.32 0.52 4.69
CA ILE A 226 5.31 0.02 3.78
C ILE A 226 4.24 1.11 3.64
N ALA A 227 4.08 1.66 2.44
CA ALA A 227 3.02 2.61 2.12
C ALA A 227 1.72 1.88 1.77
N ASP A 228 1.79 0.88 0.88
CA ASP A 228 0.67 0.04 0.48
C ASP A 228 1.14 -1.39 0.18
N GLY A 229 0.24 -2.38 0.32
CA GLY A 229 0.52 -3.79 0.05
C GLY A 229 1.02 -4.58 1.27
N HIS A 230 0.54 -4.28 2.48
CA HIS A 230 0.90 -5.02 3.71
C HIS A 230 0.66 -6.53 3.58
N HIS A 231 -0.46 -6.96 2.95
CA HIS A 231 -0.74 -8.39 2.71
C HIS A 231 0.28 -9.00 1.75
N ARG A 232 0.66 -8.28 0.68
CA ARG A 232 1.69 -8.72 -0.27
C ARG A 232 3.05 -8.89 0.41
N ALA A 233 3.45 -7.92 1.25
CA ALA A 233 4.70 -7.99 2.01
C ALA A 233 4.72 -9.18 2.98
N ALA A 234 3.68 -9.31 3.81
CA ALA A 234 3.59 -10.41 4.77
C ALA A 234 3.62 -11.78 4.08
N SER A 235 2.89 -11.92 2.96
CA SER A 235 2.84 -13.17 2.20
C SER A 235 4.17 -13.50 1.54
N ALA A 236 4.87 -12.52 0.96
CA ALA A 236 6.19 -12.73 0.36
C ALA A 236 7.22 -13.20 1.41
N VAL A 237 7.22 -12.58 2.59
CA VAL A 237 8.06 -12.99 3.73
C VAL A 237 7.75 -14.44 4.15
N LYS A 238 6.45 -14.79 4.27
CA LYS A 238 6.04 -16.16 4.62
C LYS A 238 6.49 -17.19 3.59
N VAL A 239 6.34 -16.90 2.31
CA VAL A 239 6.81 -17.78 1.22
C VAL A 239 8.33 -17.96 1.30
N GLY A 240 9.09 -16.87 1.48
CA GLY A 240 10.53 -16.95 1.66
C GLY A 240 10.94 -17.83 2.86
N GLN A 241 10.26 -17.66 4.01
CA GLN A 241 10.48 -18.53 5.19
C GLN A 241 10.14 -19.99 4.93
N MET A 242 9.06 -20.29 4.17
CA MET A 242 8.72 -21.66 3.75
C MET A 242 9.83 -22.24 2.88
N ARG A 243 10.30 -21.50 1.87
CA ARG A 243 11.39 -21.92 0.99
C ARG A 243 12.71 -22.15 1.72
N ARG A 244 13.05 -21.32 2.71
CA ARG A 244 14.21 -21.51 3.58
C ARG A 244 14.13 -22.83 4.35
N LYS A 245 12.94 -23.20 4.85
CA LYS A 245 12.73 -24.49 5.54
C LYS A 245 12.86 -25.70 4.62
N GLU A 246 12.42 -25.56 3.37
CA GLU A 246 12.52 -26.59 2.34
C GLU A 246 13.95 -26.73 1.80
N ASN A 247 14.78 -25.67 1.91
CA ASN A 247 16.16 -25.60 1.46
C ASN A 247 17.07 -25.20 2.62
N PRO A 248 17.40 -26.11 3.55
CA PRO A 248 18.17 -25.78 4.75
C PRO A 248 19.57 -25.20 4.49
N ASP A 249 20.14 -25.50 3.33
CA ASP A 249 21.47 -25.07 2.89
C ASP A 249 21.43 -23.76 2.10
N TYR A 250 20.32 -22.97 2.18
CA TYR A 250 20.23 -21.68 1.50
C TYR A 250 21.34 -20.72 1.94
N THR A 251 21.81 -19.92 1.01
CA THR A 251 22.96 -19.00 1.22
C THR A 251 22.54 -17.60 1.63
N GLY A 252 21.28 -17.23 1.37
CA GLY A 252 20.75 -15.87 1.49
C GLY A 252 20.74 -15.11 0.18
N GLU A 253 21.34 -15.65 -0.88
CA GLU A 253 21.38 -15.01 -2.21
C GLU A 253 20.25 -15.45 -3.15
N GLU A 254 19.47 -16.48 -2.75
CA GLU A 254 18.37 -16.99 -3.56
C GLU A 254 17.23 -15.96 -3.65
N GLU A 255 16.55 -15.93 -4.80
CA GLU A 255 15.51 -14.94 -5.12
C GLU A 255 14.33 -14.94 -4.13
N PHE A 256 14.02 -16.08 -3.51
CA PHE A 256 12.97 -16.16 -2.49
C PHE A 256 13.31 -15.45 -1.16
N ASN A 257 14.55 -14.97 -0.99
CA ASN A 257 14.96 -14.13 0.14
C ASN A 257 14.62 -12.65 -0.06
N TYR A 258 14.06 -12.31 -1.20
CA TYR A 258 13.73 -10.94 -1.59
C TYR A 258 12.30 -10.82 -2.08
N PHE A 259 11.73 -9.62 -1.98
CA PHE A 259 10.39 -9.35 -2.50
C PHE A 259 10.35 -8.10 -3.37
N LEU A 260 9.54 -8.21 -4.43
CA LEU A 260 9.34 -7.16 -5.41
C LEU A 260 8.71 -5.91 -4.78
N SER A 261 9.35 -4.78 -4.99
CA SER A 261 8.92 -3.50 -4.45
C SER A 261 9.09 -2.36 -5.44
N VAL A 262 8.34 -1.27 -5.23
CA VAL A 262 8.68 0.04 -5.77
C VAL A 262 8.86 0.98 -4.58
N LEU A 263 10.06 1.57 -4.48
CA LEU A 263 10.47 2.44 -3.37
C LEU A 263 10.40 3.89 -3.83
N PHE A 264 9.62 4.70 -3.13
CA PHE A 264 9.47 6.13 -3.41
C PHE A 264 10.11 6.99 -2.34
N PRO A 265 10.77 8.10 -2.69
CA PRO A 265 11.15 9.11 -1.72
C PRO A 265 9.89 9.75 -1.14
N HIS A 266 9.85 9.92 0.17
CA HIS A 266 8.67 10.34 0.93
C HIS A 266 8.07 11.67 0.48
N ASP A 267 8.92 12.59 0.03
CA ASP A 267 8.56 13.94 -0.43
C ASP A 267 7.81 13.96 -1.77
N GLN A 268 7.71 12.82 -2.46
CA GLN A 268 6.96 12.68 -3.70
C GLN A 268 5.63 11.93 -3.51
N LEU A 269 5.31 11.47 -2.31
CA LEU A 269 4.11 10.69 -2.07
C LEU A 269 2.89 11.57 -1.82
N MET A 270 1.74 11.06 -2.23
CA MET A 270 0.44 11.67 -1.95
C MET A 270 -0.44 10.65 -1.23
N ILE A 271 -0.89 11.03 -0.04
CA ILE A 271 -1.91 10.31 0.70
C ILE A 271 -3.21 11.10 0.55
N MET A 272 -4.25 10.44 0.06
CA MET A 272 -5.59 11.02 -0.02
C MET A 272 -6.38 10.72 1.26
N ASP A 273 -7.44 11.46 1.46
CA ASP A 273 -8.39 11.22 2.53
C ASP A 273 -9.04 9.82 2.41
N TYR A 274 -9.22 9.16 3.54
CA TYR A 274 -10.00 7.96 3.63
C TYR A 274 -11.24 8.28 4.46
N ASN A 275 -12.37 8.42 3.80
CA ASN A 275 -13.61 8.93 4.35
C ASN A 275 -14.44 7.83 4.99
N ARG A 276 -15.39 8.19 5.86
CA ARG A 276 -16.28 7.27 6.55
C ARG A 276 -17.72 7.61 6.21
N VAL A 277 -18.53 6.57 6.02
CA VAL A 277 -19.99 6.69 5.91
C VAL A 277 -20.65 5.75 6.90
N VAL A 278 -21.72 6.17 7.56
CA VAL A 278 -22.41 5.39 8.58
C VAL A 278 -23.87 5.20 8.20
N LYS A 279 -24.36 3.96 8.27
CA LYS A 279 -25.68 3.55 7.77
C LYS A 279 -26.83 4.01 8.63
N ASP A 280 -26.61 4.21 9.92
CA ASP A 280 -27.65 4.65 10.88
C ASP A 280 -27.09 5.65 11.89
N LEU A 281 -27.97 6.28 12.64
CA LEU A 281 -27.63 7.26 13.68
C LEU A 281 -27.68 6.68 15.10
N ASN A 282 -27.62 5.36 15.25
CA ASN A 282 -27.67 4.67 16.56
C ASN A 282 -28.92 5.05 17.40
N GLY A 283 -30.06 5.15 16.75
CA GLY A 283 -31.32 5.52 17.38
C GLY A 283 -31.48 7.01 17.70
N LEU A 284 -30.50 7.83 17.41
CA LEU A 284 -30.56 9.29 17.61
C LEU A 284 -31.21 9.97 16.40
N THR A 285 -31.85 11.10 16.67
CA THR A 285 -32.31 12.02 15.59
C THR A 285 -31.16 12.85 15.06
N GLU A 286 -31.32 13.41 13.86
CA GLU A 286 -30.33 14.32 13.25
C GLU A 286 -30.04 15.55 14.15
N THR A 287 -31.06 16.07 14.82
CA THR A 287 -30.93 17.20 15.78
C THR A 287 -30.06 16.80 16.98
N GLU A 288 -30.25 15.58 17.52
CA GLU A 288 -29.45 15.07 18.63
C GLU A 288 -28.01 14.81 18.22
N ILE A 289 -27.78 14.27 17.03
CA ILE A 289 -26.42 14.13 16.47
C ILE A 289 -25.75 15.50 16.36
N LEU A 290 -26.43 16.49 15.78
CA LEU A 290 -25.87 17.83 15.63
C LEU A 290 -25.54 18.47 16.98
N ALA A 291 -26.42 18.32 17.98
CA ALA A 291 -26.17 18.80 19.34
C ALA A 291 -24.95 18.13 19.97
N LYS A 292 -24.77 16.80 19.80
CA LYS A 292 -23.59 16.08 20.27
C LYS A 292 -22.31 16.55 19.54
N MET A 293 -22.39 16.74 18.22
CA MET A 293 -21.27 17.28 17.43
C MET A 293 -20.82 18.64 17.95
N GLN A 294 -21.76 19.56 18.25
CA GLN A 294 -21.47 20.89 18.80
C GLN A 294 -20.88 20.84 20.22
N GLN A 295 -21.17 19.82 20.99
CA GLN A 295 -20.57 19.63 22.33
C GLN A 295 -19.12 19.15 22.23
N ILE A 296 -18.85 18.24 21.29
CA ILE A 296 -17.56 17.57 21.12
C ILE A 296 -16.59 18.44 20.29
N PHE A 297 -17.07 19.02 19.16
CA PHE A 297 -16.28 19.75 18.20
C PHE A 297 -16.76 21.20 18.03
N GLU A 298 -15.89 22.07 17.58
CA GLU A 298 -16.31 23.34 17.02
C GLU A 298 -16.97 23.11 15.67
N THR A 299 -18.30 22.96 15.68
CA THR A 299 -19.11 22.59 14.51
C THR A 299 -19.81 23.81 13.93
N LYS A 300 -19.60 24.08 12.61
CA LYS A 300 -20.22 25.18 11.86
C LYS A 300 -20.85 24.66 10.59
N GLU A 301 -22.10 25.04 10.29
CA GLU A 301 -22.72 24.79 9.00
C GLU A 301 -21.99 25.63 7.92
N VAL A 302 -21.62 24.99 6.80
CA VAL A 302 -20.93 25.63 5.68
C VAL A 302 -21.75 25.66 4.39
N GLY A 303 -22.92 25.02 4.39
CA GLY A 303 -23.89 25.07 3.30
C GLY A 303 -24.18 23.72 2.66
N THR A 304 -24.64 23.73 1.41
CA THR A 304 -25.07 22.53 0.69
C THR A 304 -24.05 22.07 -0.36
N ASN A 305 -23.04 22.87 -0.68
CA ASN A 305 -21.99 22.47 -1.62
C ASN A 305 -20.94 21.61 -0.92
N PRO A 306 -20.34 20.62 -1.60
CA PRO A 306 -19.28 19.80 -1.07
C PRO A 306 -18.16 20.64 -0.42
N TYR A 307 -17.82 20.31 0.80
CA TYR A 307 -16.82 21.02 1.58
C TYR A 307 -15.74 20.08 2.08
N ARG A 308 -14.48 20.37 1.74
CA ARG A 308 -13.30 19.65 2.19
C ARG A 308 -12.53 20.48 3.20
N SER A 309 -12.22 19.88 4.34
CA SER A 309 -11.33 20.52 5.31
C SER A 309 -9.93 20.75 4.74
N THR A 310 -9.29 21.85 5.12
CA THR A 310 -7.99 22.28 4.58
C THR A 310 -6.84 22.16 5.57
N GLN A 311 -7.08 21.69 6.80
CA GLN A 311 -6.05 21.61 7.84
C GLN A 311 -6.24 20.43 8.78
N LYS A 312 -5.15 19.90 9.29
CA LYS A 312 -5.13 18.87 10.32
C LYS A 312 -5.91 19.28 11.57
N GLY A 313 -6.57 18.31 12.21
CA GLY A 313 -7.44 18.53 13.37
C GLY A 313 -8.82 19.04 12.99
N THR A 314 -9.16 18.96 11.69
CA THR A 314 -10.49 19.31 11.18
C THR A 314 -10.96 18.24 10.18
N PHE A 315 -12.26 18.01 10.16
CA PHE A 315 -12.92 17.16 9.17
C PHE A 315 -14.25 17.78 8.76
N SER A 316 -14.84 17.28 7.69
CA SER A 316 -16.16 17.72 7.27
C SER A 316 -17.19 16.64 7.54
N MET A 317 -18.39 17.04 7.90
CA MET A 317 -19.55 16.15 8.09
C MET A 317 -20.64 16.50 7.09
N TYR A 318 -21.22 15.50 6.44
CA TYR A 318 -22.42 15.64 5.63
C TYR A 318 -23.59 14.96 6.31
N LEU A 319 -24.60 15.73 6.65
CA LEU A 319 -25.82 15.29 7.34
C LEU A 319 -27.03 16.06 6.80
N SER A 320 -28.10 15.35 6.45
CA SER A 320 -29.40 15.95 6.07
C SER A 320 -29.29 16.97 4.92
N GLY A 321 -28.43 16.70 3.94
CA GLY A 321 -28.26 17.57 2.76
C GLY A 321 -27.38 18.80 3.01
N LYS A 322 -26.70 18.89 4.14
CA LYS A 322 -25.83 20.00 4.52
C LYS A 322 -24.44 19.53 4.92
N TRP A 323 -23.46 20.35 4.61
CA TRP A 323 -22.08 20.19 5.02
C TRP A 323 -21.77 21.02 6.26
N TYR A 324 -20.96 20.44 7.14
CA TYR A 324 -20.49 21.09 8.35
C TYR A 324 -18.97 20.98 8.44
N SER A 325 -18.31 22.06 8.86
CA SER A 325 -16.91 22.02 9.27
C SER A 325 -16.86 21.65 10.77
N CYS A 326 -16.05 20.65 11.12
CA CYS A 326 -15.88 20.15 12.47
C CYS A 326 -14.40 20.27 12.85
N ALA A 327 -14.07 21.14 13.80
CA ALA A 327 -12.70 21.29 14.28
C ALA A 327 -12.59 20.72 15.68
N MET A 328 -11.50 19.99 15.92
CA MET A 328 -11.14 19.49 17.24
C MET A 328 -10.70 20.66 18.12
N LYS A 329 -11.17 20.67 19.36
CA LYS A 329 -10.71 21.62 20.33
C LYS A 329 -9.23 21.40 20.65
N PRO A 330 -8.44 22.47 20.81
CA PRO A 330 -7.00 22.33 21.05
C PRO A 330 -6.65 21.46 22.27
N GLU A 331 -7.48 21.51 23.32
CA GLU A 331 -7.32 20.73 24.55
C GLU A 331 -7.51 19.21 24.36
N ASP A 332 -8.22 18.78 23.31
CA ASP A 332 -8.49 17.38 23.01
C ASP A 332 -7.42 16.77 22.07
N ARG A 333 -6.45 17.57 21.60
CA ARG A 333 -5.38 17.10 20.72
C ARG A 333 -4.32 16.35 21.52
N SER A 334 -4.00 15.14 21.07
CA SER A 334 -2.95 14.31 21.65
C SER A 334 -1.63 14.47 20.87
N SER A 335 -0.51 14.44 21.57
CA SER A 335 0.84 14.34 20.98
C SER A 335 1.27 12.89 20.74
N ASP A 336 0.47 11.91 21.16
CA ASP A 336 0.73 10.51 20.87
C ASP A 336 0.58 10.25 19.37
N PRO A 337 1.49 9.53 18.73
CA PRO A 337 1.48 9.35 17.26
C PRO A 337 0.24 8.63 16.73
N VAL A 338 -0.44 7.81 17.52
CA VAL A 338 -1.66 7.11 17.12
C VAL A 338 -2.91 7.87 17.56
N GLU A 339 -2.98 8.24 18.84
CA GLU A 339 -4.14 8.94 19.40
C GLU A 339 -4.33 10.35 18.81
N GLY A 340 -3.24 10.97 18.34
CA GLY A 340 -3.25 12.28 17.67
C GLY A 340 -3.64 12.27 16.21
N LEU A 341 -3.89 11.10 15.60
CA LEU A 341 -4.40 11.01 14.23
C LEU A 341 -5.88 11.46 14.18
N ASP A 342 -6.25 12.25 13.18
CA ASP A 342 -7.63 12.70 13.00
C ASP A 342 -8.62 11.53 12.91
N VAL A 343 -8.20 10.42 12.31
CA VAL A 343 -8.99 9.18 12.23
C VAL A 343 -9.17 8.48 13.58
N SER A 344 -8.15 8.54 14.47
CA SER A 344 -8.24 7.99 15.84
C SER A 344 -9.18 8.83 16.69
N ILE A 345 -9.09 10.13 16.54
CA ILE A 345 -9.94 11.08 17.25
C ILE A 345 -11.39 10.87 16.86
N LEU A 346 -11.71 10.83 15.55
CA LEU A 346 -13.06 10.54 15.08
C LEU A 346 -13.57 9.21 15.66
N GLN A 347 -12.72 8.17 15.67
CA GLN A 347 -13.07 6.86 16.21
C GLN A 347 -13.37 6.92 17.71
N ASN A 348 -12.45 7.49 18.50
CA ASN A 348 -12.46 7.37 19.95
C ASN A 348 -13.45 8.31 20.63
N ILE A 349 -13.69 9.49 20.07
CA ILE A 349 -14.55 10.49 20.71
C ILE A 349 -15.91 10.66 20.00
N LEU A 350 -16.11 10.06 18.83
CA LEU A 350 -17.39 10.13 18.13
C LEU A 350 -17.94 8.76 17.75
N LEU A 351 -17.25 7.97 16.93
CA LEU A 351 -17.82 6.74 16.38
C LEU A 351 -18.12 5.70 17.47
N ALA A 352 -17.21 5.46 18.40
CA ALA A 352 -17.45 4.54 19.51
C ALA A 352 -18.50 5.07 20.49
N PRO A 353 -18.35 6.26 21.12
CA PRO A 353 -19.26 6.67 22.18
C PRO A 353 -20.63 7.17 21.70
N VAL A 354 -20.77 7.68 20.49
CA VAL A 354 -22.04 8.23 19.97
C VAL A 354 -22.74 7.24 19.04
N PHE A 355 -22.00 6.63 18.11
CA PHE A 355 -22.58 5.68 17.15
C PHE A 355 -22.51 4.23 17.63
N GLY A 356 -21.81 3.92 18.72
CA GLY A 356 -21.61 2.56 19.23
C GLY A 356 -20.82 1.67 18.27
N ILE A 357 -19.91 2.26 17.46
CA ILE A 357 -19.04 1.56 16.53
C ILE A 357 -17.68 1.39 17.21
N ASP A 358 -17.51 0.34 17.98
CA ASP A 358 -16.29 0.09 18.75
C ASP A 358 -15.15 -0.44 17.87
N ASP A 359 -15.43 -1.36 16.96
CA ASP A 359 -14.46 -1.88 16.00
C ASP A 359 -14.92 -1.65 14.55
N PRO A 360 -14.36 -0.65 13.87
CA PRO A 360 -14.74 -0.33 12.48
C PRO A 360 -14.31 -1.37 11.45
N LYS A 361 -13.53 -2.42 11.83
CA LYS A 361 -13.18 -3.54 10.94
C LYS A 361 -14.33 -4.53 10.78
N THR A 362 -15.12 -4.69 11.82
CA THR A 362 -16.14 -5.75 11.93
C THR A 362 -17.57 -5.21 11.93
N ASP A 363 -17.77 -3.96 12.32
CA ASP A 363 -19.10 -3.33 12.35
C ASP A 363 -19.61 -3.05 10.92
N GLN A 364 -20.76 -3.66 10.58
CA GLN A 364 -21.39 -3.56 9.25
C GLN A 364 -22.12 -2.23 9.02
N ARG A 365 -22.21 -1.37 10.04
CA ARG A 365 -22.88 -0.06 9.95
C ARG A 365 -21.95 1.03 9.42
N ILE A 366 -20.63 0.82 9.45
CA ILE A 366 -19.65 1.75 8.88
C ILE A 366 -19.10 1.19 7.58
N ASP A 367 -18.82 2.09 6.64
CA ASP A 367 -18.11 1.79 5.41
C ASP A 367 -17.10 2.91 5.09
N PHE A 368 -16.18 2.64 4.17
CA PHE A 368 -15.05 3.52 3.88
C PHE A 368 -15.04 3.92 2.40
N VAL A 369 -14.77 5.20 2.15
CA VAL A 369 -14.74 5.78 0.80
C VAL A 369 -13.40 6.46 0.58
N GLY A 370 -12.59 5.94 -0.35
CA GLY A 370 -11.31 6.57 -0.73
C GLY A 370 -11.53 7.93 -1.38
N GLY A 371 -10.66 8.89 -1.06
CA GLY A 371 -10.75 10.28 -1.51
C GLY A 371 -10.76 10.46 -3.02
N ILE A 372 -10.24 9.48 -3.76
CA ILE A 372 -10.29 9.44 -5.25
C ILE A 372 -11.72 9.49 -5.81
N ARG A 373 -12.71 9.03 -5.05
CA ARG A 373 -14.13 9.03 -5.46
C ARG A 373 -14.81 10.39 -5.31
N GLY A 374 -14.12 11.38 -4.74
CA GLY A 374 -14.69 12.73 -4.52
C GLY A 374 -15.69 12.80 -3.34
N LEU A 375 -16.08 14.02 -3.01
CA LEU A 375 -17.05 14.28 -1.93
C LEU A 375 -18.49 13.99 -2.37
N GLU A 376 -18.77 14.06 -3.65
CA GLU A 376 -20.07 13.74 -4.27
C GLU A 376 -20.47 12.28 -4.00
N GLU A 377 -19.50 11.38 -3.90
CA GLU A 377 -19.77 10.00 -3.52
C GLU A 377 -20.30 9.90 -2.10
N LEU A 378 -19.80 10.72 -1.16
CA LEU A 378 -20.32 10.77 0.21
C LEU A 378 -21.78 11.22 0.23
N GLU A 379 -22.11 12.25 -0.54
CA GLU A 379 -23.49 12.70 -0.70
C GLU A 379 -24.40 11.62 -1.29
N ARG A 380 -23.90 10.93 -2.34
CA ARG A 380 -24.63 9.83 -2.97
C ARG A 380 -24.92 8.71 -1.98
N ARG A 381 -23.92 8.31 -1.18
CA ARG A 381 -24.05 7.27 -0.16
C ARG A 381 -25.06 7.66 0.93
N VAL A 382 -25.02 8.91 1.40
CA VAL A 382 -26.00 9.39 2.40
C VAL A 382 -27.43 9.46 1.83
N LYS A 383 -27.59 9.74 0.54
CA LYS A 383 -28.90 9.72 -0.13
C LYS A 383 -29.43 8.31 -0.40
N SER A 384 -28.55 7.27 -0.47
CA SER A 384 -28.93 5.91 -0.85
C SER A 384 -28.97 4.94 0.32
N ASP A 385 -27.85 4.67 0.98
CA ASP A 385 -27.67 3.56 1.91
C ASP A 385 -27.09 3.95 3.27
N CYS A 386 -26.69 5.21 3.44
CA CYS A 386 -26.13 5.74 4.69
C CYS A 386 -26.98 6.91 5.23
N LYS A 387 -26.66 7.39 6.43
CA LYS A 387 -27.33 8.54 7.06
C LYS A 387 -26.42 9.72 7.30
N ILE A 388 -25.11 9.47 7.43
CA ILE A 388 -24.11 10.48 7.72
C ILE A 388 -22.78 10.09 7.07
N ALA A 389 -21.99 11.09 6.69
CA ALA A 389 -20.66 10.91 6.17
C ALA A 389 -19.66 11.87 6.81
N PHE A 390 -18.41 11.43 6.91
CA PHE A 390 -17.29 12.20 7.43
C PHE A 390 -16.17 12.22 6.37
N ALA A 391 -15.86 13.41 5.84
CA ALA A 391 -14.74 13.64 4.97
C ALA A 391 -13.53 14.05 5.82
N MET A 392 -12.54 13.17 5.87
CA MET A 392 -11.37 13.33 6.73
C MET A 392 -10.33 14.27 6.11
N TYR A 393 -9.49 14.86 6.94
CA TYR A 393 -8.23 15.42 6.46
C TYR A 393 -7.25 14.26 6.20
N PRO A 394 -6.48 14.28 5.09
CA PRO A 394 -5.55 13.20 4.78
C PRO A 394 -4.48 13.04 5.86
N THR A 395 -4.18 11.81 6.24
CA THR A 395 -3.02 11.50 7.07
C THR A 395 -1.73 11.87 6.32
N SER A 396 -0.78 12.53 6.97
CA SER A 396 0.50 12.88 6.35
C SER A 396 1.49 11.71 6.34
N ILE A 397 2.51 11.80 5.49
CA ILE A 397 3.57 10.79 5.44
C ILE A 397 4.41 10.81 6.72
N GLU A 398 4.58 11.97 7.36
CA GLU A 398 5.27 12.13 8.64
C GLU A 398 4.51 11.45 9.78
N GLU A 399 3.18 11.53 9.78
CA GLU A 399 2.34 10.81 10.75
C GLU A 399 2.47 9.30 10.58
N LEU A 400 2.46 8.81 9.34
CA LEU A 400 2.69 7.39 9.06
C LEU A 400 4.05 6.96 9.60
N PHE A 401 5.10 7.73 9.32
CA PHE A 401 6.45 7.44 9.80
C PHE A 401 6.51 7.45 11.33
N ALA A 402 5.91 8.44 11.98
CA ALA A 402 5.90 8.54 13.44
C ALA A 402 5.22 7.32 14.10
N VAL A 403 4.09 6.85 13.56
CA VAL A 403 3.41 5.64 14.05
C VAL A 403 4.27 4.39 13.87
N ALA A 404 4.86 4.22 12.68
CA ALA A 404 5.69 3.06 12.36
C ALA A 404 7.01 3.06 13.15
N ASP A 405 7.63 4.23 13.38
CA ASP A 405 8.83 4.41 14.20
C ASP A 405 8.55 4.09 15.67
N ALA A 406 7.37 4.43 16.17
CA ALA A 406 6.90 4.03 17.50
C ALA A 406 6.54 2.54 17.60
N LYS A 407 6.68 1.75 16.52
CA LYS A 407 6.28 0.33 16.42
C LYS A 407 4.81 0.10 16.75
N ARG A 408 3.98 1.08 16.45
CA ARG A 408 2.54 1.04 16.64
C ARG A 408 1.81 0.87 15.30
N LEU A 409 0.50 0.72 15.38
CA LEU A 409 -0.36 0.53 14.22
C LEU A 409 -1.40 1.63 14.17
N MET A 410 -1.72 2.04 12.94
CA MET A 410 -2.83 2.96 12.68
C MET A 410 -4.17 2.25 12.83
N PRO A 411 -5.24 2.98 13.12
CA PRO A 411 -6.60 2.48 12.88
C PRO A 411 -6.77 1.99 11.44
N PRO A 412 -7.72 1.07 11.19
CA PRO A 412 -7.94 0.56 9.83
C PRO A 412 -8.34 1.70 8.89
N LYS A 413 -7.89 1.60 7.63
CA LYS A 413 -8.25 2.57 6.60
C LYS A 413 -7.89 4.01 6.96
N SER A 414 -6.64 4.22 7.43
CA SER A 414 -6.09 5.53 7.76
C SER A 414 -5.39 6.22 6.60
N THR A 415 -4.88 5.45 5.62
CA THR A 415 -4.12 5.96 4.48
C THR A 415 -4.69 5.43 3.17
N TRP A 416 -4.71 6.29 2.15
CA TRP A 416 -5.07 5.93 0.78
C TRP A 416 -4.04 6.51 -0.18
N PHE A 417 -3.11 5.68 -0.66
CA PHE A 417 -2.08 6.12 -1.59
C PHE A 417 -2.58 6.09 -3.04
N GLU A 418 -2.37 7.19 -3.75
CA GLU A 418 -2.58 7.31 -5.19
C GLU A 418 -1.38 7.98 -5.87
N PRO A 419 -1.15 7.64 -7.15
CA PRO A 419 -1.81 6.60 -7.96
C PRO A 419 -1.39 5.18 -7.56
N LYS A 420 -2.26 4.20 -7.83
CA LYS A 420 -1.98 2.78 -7.55
C LYS A 420 -0.92 2.23 -8.50
N LEU A 421 0.01 1.44 -7.95
CA LEU A 421 0.99 0.70 -8.76
C LEU A 421 0.28 -0.35 -9.61
N ARG A 422 0.78 -0.59 -10.83
CA ARG A 422 0.25 -1.65 -11.70
C ARG A 422 0.92 -2.98 -11.42
N SER A 423 0.14 -4.05 -11.40
CA SER A 423 0.61 -5.41 -11.53
C SER A 423 1.00 -5.70 -12.98
N GLY A 424 1.93 -6.61 -13.20
CA GLY A 424 2.32 -7.10 -14.54
C GLY A 424 3.37 -6.25 -15.27
N LEU A 425 3.75 -5.08 -14.76
CA LEU A 425 4.89 -4.31 -15.33
C LEU A 425 6.23 -4.87 -14.89
N PHE A 426 6.31 -5.40 -13.69
CA PHE A 426 7.48 -6.02 -13.09
C PHE A 426 7.05 -7.31 -12.41
N ILE A 427 7.78 -8.38 -12.68
CA ILE A 427 7.55 -9.70 -12.08
C ILE A 427 8.91 -10.21 -11.59
N HIS A 428 8.95 -10.70 -10.37
CA HIS A 428 10.12 -11.30 -9.75
C HIS A 428 9.90 -12.79 -9.59
N ALA A 429 10.62 -13.62 -10.35
CA ALA A 429 10.62 -15.07 -10.22
C ALA A 429 11.39 -15.48 -8.97
N LEU A 430 10.93 -16.53 -8.27
CA LEU A 430 11.54 -16.99 -7.01
C LEU A 430 12.57 -18.12 -7.20
N SER A 431 12.81 -18.52 -8.44
CA SER A 431 13.85 -19.52 -8.82
C SER A 431 14.35 -19.26 -10.24
#